data_d7a5a181f8f83a81c4e4a5971f3a4924
#
_entry.id   d7a5a181f8f83a81c4e4a5971f3a4924
#
_cell.length_a   1.000
_cell.length_b   1.000
_cell.length_c   1.000
_cell.angle_alpha   90.00
_cell.angle_beta   90.00
_cell.angle_gamma   90.00
#
_symmetry.space_group_name_H-M   'P 1'
#
loop_
_entity.id
_entity.type
_entity.pdbx_description
1 polymer ?
#
loop_
_entity_poly.entity_id
_entity_poly.type
_entity_poly.pdbx_seq_one_letter_code
_entity_poly.pdbx_strand_id
1 'polypeptide(L)'
;SIFSFTGATVDNMYAFSKDYPECQKIILDKNYRSSNAILKGANSVIAKNTHREVKNLKGQTPGSMKDVTINEAYYFEDETRYVVNEIKSLIKKGYEYQDIAVVYRNNVISRNFELALIEAHIPYRIYGGVSYLKRREIKDIVSYLKFILDNNNITHFKRIINQPSRGIGEKTIEKLIEVINLEHISLFEAIDRLHEANPSSKTEALVEFKELIL
;
A
#
# COMPACT_ATOMS: atom_id res chain seq x y z
N SER A 1 -10.37 -13.27 -17.26
CA SER A 1 -9.63 -13.85 -16.10
C SER A 1 -9.18 -12.74 -15.16
N ILE A 2 -9.27 -12.95 -13.84
CA ILE A 2 -8.70 -12.02 -12.84
C ILE A 2 -7.17 -11.98 -12.88
N PHE A 3 -6.55 -12.93 -13.56
CA PHE A 3 -5.10 -12.99 -13.79
C PHE A 3 -4.69 -12.57 -15.22
N SER A 4 -5.58 -11.92 -15.98
CA SER A 4 -5.26 -11.48 -17.35
C SER A 4 -4.05 -10.53 -17.42
N PHE A 5 -3.79 -9.76 -16.36
CA PHE A 5 -2.62 -8.87 -16.25
C PHE A 5 -1.27 -9.63 -16.21
N THR A 6 -1.27 -10.93 -15.93
CA THR A 6 -0.08 -11.80 -16.03
C THR A 6 0.05 -12.53 -17.37
N GLY A 7 -0.78 -12.18 -18.35
CA GLY A 7 -0.86 -12.90 -19.65
C GLY A 7 -1.68 -14.20 -19.60
N ALA A 8 -2.31 -14.53 -18.46
CA ALA A 8 -3.15 -15.71 -18.36
C ALA A 8 -4.45 -15.54 -19.17
N THR A 9 -4.74 -16.48 -20.05
CA THR A 9 -5.98 -16.55 -20.83
C THR A 9 -6.77 -17.81 -20.51
N VAL A 10 -8.09 -17.72 -20.65
CA VAL A 10 -9.01 -18.87 -20.53
C VAL A 10 -8.86 -19.80 -21.72
N ASP A 11 -8.35 -19.30 -22.84
CA ASP A 11 -8.20 -20.04 -24.08
C ASP A 11 -7.30 -21.27 -23.94
N ASN A 12 -6.30 -21.22 -23.07
CA ASN A 12 -5.46 -22.39 -22.76
C ASN A 12 -6.26 -23.57 -22.19
N MET A 13 -7.31 -23.32 -21.40
CA MET A 13 -8.19 -24.36 -20.89
C MET A 13 -9.05 -24.96 -22.00
N TYR A 14 -9.51 -24.14 -22.93
CA TYR A 14 -10.29 -24.62 -24.09
C TYR A 14 -9.40 -25.37 -25.07
N ALA A 15 -8.19 -24.91 -25.32
CA ALA A 15 -7.19 -25.59 -26.15
C ALA A 15 -6.89 -26.99 -25.59
N PHE A 16 -6.65 -27.12 -24.27
CA PHE A 16 -6.43 -28.40 -23.63
C PHE A 16 -7.55 -29.40 -23.88
N SER A 17 -8.81 -28.99 -23.69
CA SER A 17 -9.97 -29.87 -23.93
C SER A 17 -10.15 -30.25 -25.42
N LYS A 18 -9.62 -29.43 -26.34
CA LYS A 18 -9.63 -29.70 -27.76
C LYS A 18 -8.50 -30.66 -28.15
N ASP A 19 -7.32 -30.49 -27.58
CA ASP A 19 -6.12 -31.29 -27.86
C ASP A 19 -6.22 -32.70 -27.24
N TYR A 20 -7.00 -32.83 -26.14
CA TYR A 20 -7.23 -34.08 -25.40
C TYR A 20 -8.73 -34.35 -25.26
N PRO A 21 -9.43 -34.79 -26.33
CA PRO A 21 -10.88 -34.99 -26.34
C PRO A 21 -11.36 -36.06 -25.35
N GLU A 22 -10.49 -37.00 -24.99
CA GLU A 22 -10.75 -38.08 -24.03
C GLU A 22 -10.67 -37.63 -22.56
N CYS A 23 -10.25 -36.39 -22.29
CA CYS A 23 -10.12 -35.91 -20.92
C CYS A 23 -11.48 -35.78 -20.23
N GLN A 24 -11.53 -36.26 -18.97
CA GLN A 24 -12.72 -36.14 -18.14
C GLN A 24 -12.76 -34.75 -17.50
N LYS A 25 -13.84 -34.00 -17.75
CA LYS A 25 -14.07 -32.69 -17.11
C LYS A 25 -14.87 -32.86 -15.82
N ILE A 26 -14.28 -32.47 -14.70
CA ILE A 26 -14.93 -32.46 -13.40
C ILE A 26 -15.17 -31.02 -12.97
N ILE A 27 -16.44 -30.66 -12.69
CA ILE A 27 -16.82 -29.32 -12.26
C ILE A 27 -17.00 -29.32 -10.75
N LEU A 28 -16.18 -28.51 -10.05
CA LEU A 28 -16.28 -28.28 -8.63
C LEU A 28 -17.29 -27.15 -8.37
N ASP A 29 -18.57 -27.48 -8.14
CA ASP A 29 -19.66 -26.53 -7.97
C ASP A 29 -20.04 -26.26 -6.52
N LYS A 30 -19.62 -27.14 -5.57
CA LYS A 30 -19.86 -26.97 -4.15
C LYS A 30 -18.93 -25.90 -3.57
N ASN A 31 -19.50 -24.90 -2.90
CA ASN A 31 -18.79 -23.86 -2.22
C ASN A 31 -19.01 -23.97 -0.70
N TYR A 32 -17.91 -23.99 0.05
CA TYR A 32 -17.90 -24.13 1.51
C TYR A 32 -17.62 -22.83 2.25
N ARG A 33 -17.32 -21.74 1.51
CA ARG A 33 -16.96 -20.44 2.08
C ARG A 33 -18.16 -19.54 2.30
N SER A 34 -19.04 -19.45 1.29
CA SER A 34 -20.06 -18.42 1.22
C SER A 34 -21.47 -19.02 1.28
N SER A 35 -22.42 -18.25 1.85
CA SER A 35 -23.82 -18.60 1.83
C SER A 35 -24.41 -18.56 0.42
N ASN A 36 -25.55 -19.26 0.22
CA ASN A 36 -26.26 -19.26 -1.05
C ASN A 36 -26.74 -17.86 -1.47
N ALA A 37 -27.04 -16.97 -0.53
CA ALA A 37 -27.41 -15.59 -0.83
C ALA A 37 -26.26 -14.83 -1.51
N ILE A 38 -25.04 -14.94 -0.98
CA ILE A 38 -23.83 -14.35 -1.58
C ILE A 38 -23.54 -14.97 -2.94
N LEU A 39 -23.61 -16.29 -3.05
CA LEU A 39 -23.35 -17.01 -4.30
C LEU A 39 -24.37 -16.71 -5.39
N LYS A 40 -25.62 -16.45 -5.03
CA LYS A 40 -26.66 -16.01 -5.98
C LYS A 40 -26.27 -14.69 -6.64
N GLY A 41 -25.78 -13.71 -5.86
CA GLY A 41 -25.23 -12.45 -6.40
C GLY A 41 -24.03 -12.69 -7.30
N ALA A 42 -23.05 -13.46 -6.85
CA ALA A 42 -21.84 -13.80 -7.62
C ALA A 42 -22.17 -14.55 -8.93
N ASN A 43 -23.05 -15.55 -8.89
CA ASN A 43 -23.51 -16.27 -10.07
C ASN A 43 -24.23 -15.35 -11.07
N SER A 44 -25.03 -14.39 -10.59
CA SER A 44 -25.72 -13.41 -11.45
C SER A 44 -24.73 -12.47 -12.17
N VAL A 45 -23.69 -12.01 -11.49
CA VAL A 45 -22.65 -11.16 -12.07
C VAL A 45 -21.87 -11.95 -13.13
N ILE A 46 -21.36 -13.13 -12.79
CA ILE A 46 -20.53 -13.91 -13.71
C ILE A 46 -21.34 -14.46 -14.91
N ALA A 47 -22.64 -14.63 -14.79
CA ALA A 47 -23.50 -15.07 -15.89
C ALA A 47 -23.52 -14.07 -17.06
N LYS A 48 -23.16 -12.80 -16.84
CA LYS A 48 -23.04 -11.79 -17.89
C LYS A 48 -21.81 -11.99 -18.80
N ASN A 49 -20.83 -12.75 -18.36
CA ASN A 49 -19.66 -13.10 -19.19
C ASN A 49 -20.04 -14.22 -20.16
N THR A 50 -19.90 -13.96 -21.45
CA THR A 50 -20.21 -14.91 -22.52
C THR A 50 -19.09 -15.94 -22.75
N HIS A 51 -17.82 -15.53 -22.58
CA HIS A 51 -16.65 -16.38 -22.79
C HIS A 51 -16.19 -16.99 -21.44
N ARG A 52 -16.90 -18.02 -21.00
CA ARG A 52 -16.61 -18.74 -19.74
C ARG A 52 -17.12 -20.18 -19.75
N GLU A 53 -16.53 -21.04 -18.93
CA GLU A 53 -17.15 -22.30 -18.56
C GLU A 53 -18.40 -22.07 -17.68
N VAL A 54 -19.49 -22.72 -18.03
CA VAL A 54 -20.74 -22.58 -17.28
C VAL A 54 -20.64 -23.35 -15.97
N LYS A 55 -20.68 -22.61 -14.87
CA LYS A 55 -20.58 -23.14 -13.53
C LYS A 55 -21.49 -22.32 -12.61
N ASN A 56 -22.32 -23.00 -11.83
CA ASN A 56 -23.16 -22.40 -10.80
C ASN A 56 -22.70 -22.89 -9.43
N LEU A 57 -22.13 -21.99 -8.65
CA LEU A 57 -21.69 -22.33 -7.29
C LEU A 57 -22.89 -22.49 -6.36
N LYS A 58 -22.86 -23.55 -5.54
CA LYS A 58 -23.86 -23.87 -4.52
C LYS A 58 -23.22 -23.89 -3.15
N GLY A 59 -23.72 -23.07 -2.22
CA GLY A 59 -23.26 -23.02 -0.84
C GLY A 59 -23.90 -24.12 0.02
N GLN A 60 -23.31 -24.33 1.17
CA GLN A 60 -23.85 -25.32 2.15
C GLN A 60 -24.87 -24.68 3.10
N THR A 61 -24.92 -23.36 3.20
CA THR A 61 -25.83 -22.60 4.04
C THR A 61 -26.72 -21.69 3.20
N PRO A 62 -28.02 -21.50 3.55
CA PRO A 62 -28.94 -20.68 2.76
C PRO A 62 -28.52 -19.20 2.73
N GLY A 63 -28.14 -18.64 3.88
CA GLY A 63 -27.87 -17.20 4.03
C GLY A 63 -29.14 -16.33 3.95
N SER A 64 -28.95 -15.02 4.01
CA SER A 64 -29.99 -14.01 3.92
C SER A 64 -29.68 -12.99 2.84
N MET A 65 -30.69 -12.41 2.20
CA MET A 65 -30.51 -11.29 1.27
C MET A 65 -29.90 -10.05 1.95
N LYS A 66 -29.98 -9.97 3.28
CA LYS A 66 -29.30 -8.92 4.08
C LYS A 66 -27.79 -9.15 4.21
N ASP A 67 -27.29 -10.30 3.79
CA ASP A 67 -25.84 -10.60 3.80
C ASP A 67 -25.08 -9.82 2.71
N VAL A 68 -25.79 -9.22 1.76
CA VAL A 68 -25.19 -8.42 0.68
C VAL A 68 -25.81 -7.02 0.69
N THR A 69 -25.00 -6.03 0.94
CA THR A 69 -25.39 -4.61 0.89
C THR A 69 -24.65 -3.92 -0.24
N ILE A 70 -25.34 -3.06 -0.98
CA ILE A 70 -24.73 -2.19 -1.98
C ILE A 70 -24.83 -0.77 -1.44
N ASN A 71 -23.70 -0.11 -1.34
CA ASN A 71 -23.61 1.30 -1.00
C ASN A 71 -22.98 2.06 -2.19
N GLU A 72 -23.60 3.16 -2.58
CA GLU A 72 -23.09 4.05 -3.62
C GLU A 72 -22.63 5.36 -2.96
N ALA A 73 -21.40 5.76 -3.20
CA ALA A 73 -20.81 6.97 -2.69
C ALA A 73 -20.37 7.88 -3.85
N TYR A 74 -20.56 9.18 -3.72
CA TYR A 74 -20.12 10.15 -4.74
C TYR A 74 -18.65 10.51 -4.61
N TYR A 75 -18.10 10.49 -3.38
CA TYR A 75 -16.72 10.84 -3.07
C TYR A 75 -16.04 9.70 -2.33
N PHE A 76 -14.71 9.61 -2.47
CA PHE A 76 -13.90 8.60 -1.77
C PHE A 76 -13.98 8.73 -0.25
N GLU A 77 -14.15 9.94 0.25
CA GLU A 77 -14.31 10.22 1.68
C GLU A 77 -15.60 9.61 2.23
N ASP A 78 -16.67 9.63 1.45
CA ASP A 78 -17.95 9.03 1.83
C ASP A 78 -17.86 7.51 1.82
N GLU A 79 -17.18 6.93 0.82
CA GLU A 79 -16.92 5.50 0.74
C GLU A 79 -16.11 5.02 1.94
N THR A 80 -14.99 5.67 2.25
CA THR A 80 -14.12 5.27 3.36
C THR A 80 -14.82 5.47 4.70
N ARG A 81 -15.59 6.54 4.88
CA ARG A 81 -16.41 6.79 6.08
C ARG A 81 -17.47 5.70 6.27
N TYR A 82 -18.14 5.30 5.19
CA TYR A 82 -19.09 4.20 5.24
C TYR A 82 -18.43 2.91 5.71
N VAL A 83 -17.29 2.53 5.11
CA VAL A 83 -16.55 1.32 5.49
C VAL A 83 -16.10 1.37 6.96
N VAL A 84 -15.54 2.49 7.41
CA VAL A 84 -15.13 2.68 8.81
C VAL A 84 -16.32 2.51 9.77
N ASN A 85 -17.47 3.07 9.44
CA ASN A 85 -18.68 2.95 10.25
C ASN A 85 -19.20 1.51 10.28
N GLU A 86 -19.15 0.81 9.16
CA GLU A 86 -19.55 -0.59 9.07
C GLU A 86 -18.63 -1.49 9.89
N ILE A 87 -17.30 -1.28 9.84
CA ILE A 87 -16.34 -1.96 10.70
C ILE A 87 -16.69 -1.74 12.17
N LYS A 88 -16.90 -0.49 12.60
CA LYS A 88 -17.30 -0.16 13.99
C LYS A 88 -18.60 -0.83 14.40
N SER A 89 -19.56 -0.92 13.47
CA SER A 89 -20.83 -1.63 13.69
C SER A 89 -20.63 -3.13 13.89
N LEU A 90 -19.77 -3.76 13.09
CA LEU A 90 -19.46 -5.18 13.18
C LEU A 90 -18.74 -5.51 14.50
N ILE A 91 -17.78 -4.70 14.92
CA ILE A 91 -17.11 -4.86 16.23
C ILE A 91 -18.11 -4.79 17.38
N LYS A 92 -19.08 -3.87 17.33
CA LYS A 92 -20.16 -3.81 18.34
C LYS A 92 -21.06 -5.04 18.33
N LYS A 93 -21.17 -5.76 17.21
CA LYS A 93 -21.89 -7.03 17.08
C LYS A 93 -21.08 -8.24 17.51
N GLY A 94 -19.83 -8.07 17.96
CA GLY A 94 -18.97 -9.12 18.48
C GLY A 94 -18.00 -9.74 17.47
N TYR A 95 -17.86 -9.17 16.27
CA TYR A 95 -16.80 -9.55 15.34
C TYR A 95 -15.45 -9.00 15.82
N GLU A 96 -14.38 -9.70 15.50
CA GLU A 96 -13.01 -9.20 15.70
C GLU A 96 -12.47 -8.54 14.44
N TYR A 97 -11.47 -7.66 14.57
CA TYR A 97 -10.87 -6.99 13.40
C TYR A 97 -10.28 -7.96 12.38
N GLN A 98 -9.78 -9.11 12.84
CA GLN A 98 -9.24 -10.16 11.96
C GLN A 98 -10.30 -10.87 11.12
N ASP A 99 -11.58 -10.76 11.48
CA ASP A 99 -12.70 -11.35 10.74
C ASP A 99 -13.16 -10.48 9.57
N ILE A 100 -12.62 -9.24 9.49
CA ILE A 100 -13.06 -8.23 8.54
C ILE A 100 -11.97 -8.00 7.50
N ALA A 101 -12.35 -8.05 6.22
CA ALA A 101 -11.44 -7.73 5.12
C ALA A 101 -12.06 -6.66 4.19
N VAL A 102 -11.25 -5.68 3.81
CA VAL A 102 -11.57 -4.70 2.76
C VAL A 102 -10.81 -5.10 1.50
N VAL A 103 -11.54 -5.39 0.42
CA VAL A 103 -10.98 -5.84 -0.85
C VAL A 103 -11.22 -4.79 -1.91
N TYR A 104 -10.16 -4.39 -2.63
CA TYR A 104 -10.23 -3.39 -3.69
C TYR A 104 -9.48 -3.87 -4.94
N ARG A 105 -9.82 -3.29 -6.09
CA ARG A 105 -9.27 -3.69 -7.39
C ARG A 105 -7.86 -3.15 -7.64
N ASN A 106 -7.55 -1.96 -7.12
CA ASN A 106 -6.31 -1.24 -7.40
C ASN A 106 -5.66 -0.76 -6.10
N ASN A 107 -4.36 -1.00 -5.96
CA ASN A 107 -3.59 -0.60 -4.77
C ASN A 107 -3.53 0.92 -4.53
N VAL A 108 -3.81 1.74 -5.54
CA VAL A 108 -3.88 3.20 -5.36
C VAL A 108 -4.97 3.60 -4.37
N ILE A 109 -6.09 2.87 -4.36
CA ILE A 109 -7.23 3.12 -3.48
C ILE A 109 -6.88 2.86 -2.00
N SER A 110 -5.89 2.01 -1.71
CA SER A 110 -5.50 1.68 -0.34
C SER A 110 -5.20 2.89 0.52
N ARG A 111 -4.62 3.95 -0.08
CA ARG A 111 -4.27 5.18 0.62
C ARG A 111 -5.43 5.78 1.39
N ASN A 112 -6.58 5.91 0.75
CA ASN A 112 -7.75 6.55 1.36
C ASN A 112 -8.28 5.72 2.54
N PHE A 113 -8.32 4.38 2.38
CA PHE A 113 -8.68 3.48 3.47
C PHE A 113 -7.66 3.50 4.60
N GLU A 114 -6.36 3.50 4.30
CA GLU A 114 -5.31 3.56 5.32
C GLU A 114 -5.44 4.82 6.19
N LEU A 115 -5.61 5.99 5.56
CA LEU A 115 -5.78 7.25 6.27
C LEU A 115 -7.04 7.25 7.14
N ALA A 116 -8.18 6.81 6.59
CA ALA A 116 -9.44 6.75 7.34
C ALA A 116 -9.38 5.75 8.52
N LEU A 117 -8.70 4.61 8.37
CA LEU A 117 -8.51 3.63 9.44
C LEU A 117 -7.57 4.14 10.54
N ILE A 118 -6.50 4.88 10.17
CA ILE A 118 -5.58 5.53 11.12
C ILE A 118 -6.32 6.58 11.93
N GLU A 119 -7.06 7.46 11.27
CA GLU A 119 -7.86 8.50 11.92
C GLU A 119 -8.91 7.92 12.87
N ALA A 120 -9.52 6.82 12.47
CA ALA A 120 -10.50 6.09 13.29
C ALA A 120 -9.87 5.22 14.39
N HIS A 121 -8.52 5.15 14.51
CA HIS A 121 -7.76 4.29 15.41
C HIS A 121 -8.10 2.79 15.25
N ILE A 122 -8.38 2.34 14.03
CA ILE A 122 -8.67 0.95 13.69
C ILE A 122 -7.38 0.26 13.27
N PRO A 123 -6.95 -0.83 13.94
CA PRO A 123 -5.78 -1.59 13.53
C PRO A 123 -6.03 -2.28 12.18
N TYR A 124 -5.04 -2.24 11.29
CA TYR A 124 -5.15 -2.86 9.98
C TYR A 124 -3.82 -3.46 9.51
N ARG A 125 -3.92 -4.36 8.53
CA ARG A 125 -2.77 -4.94 7.82
C ARG A 125 -3.04 -4.97 6.32
N ILE A 126 -2.05 -4.55 5.52
CA ILE A 126 -2.13 -4.60 4.05
C ILE A 126 -1.43 -5.87 3.57
N TYR A 127 -2.13 -6.60 2.69
CA TYR A 127 -1.60 -7.76 2.00
C TYR A 127 -1.38 -7.44 0.52
N GLY A 128 -0.25 -7.89 -0.03
CA GLY A 128 0.08 -7.72 -1.45
C GLY A 128 0.53 -6.31 -1.86
N GLY A 129 0.86 -5.45 -0.91
CA GLY A 129 1.34 -4.09 -1.17
C GLY A 129 2.21 -3.55 -0.04
N VAL A 130 2.82 -2.40 -0.30
CA VAL A 130 3.50 -1.60 0.73
C VAL A 130 2.55 -0.53 1.20
N SER A 131 2.31 -0.44 2.52
CA SER A 131 1.53 0.63 3.13
C SER A 131 1.97 1.99 2.58
N TYR A 132 1.02 2.88 2.30
CA TYR A 132 1.27 4.21 1.77
C TYR A 132 2.35 4.96 2.56
N LEU A 133 2.27 4.96 3.88
CA LEU A 133 3.24 5.63 4.76
C LEU A 133 4.61 4.95 4.82
N LYS A 134 4.71 3.70 4.36
CA LYS A 134 5.98 2.95 4.28
C LYS A 134 6.69 3.11 2.94
N ARG A 135 6.06 3.74 1.95
CA ARG A 135 6.67 4.00 0.64
C ARG A 135 7.88 4.90 0.80
N ARG A 136 8.90 4.64 -0.01
CA ARG A 136 10.18 5.34 0.07
C ARG A 136 10.00 6.86 -0.09
N GLU A 137 9.24 7.26 -1.10
CA GLU A 137 8.99 8.66 -1.45
C GLU A 137 8.31 9.42 -0.30
N ILE A 138 7.34 8.77 0.35
CA ILE A 138 6.62 9.36 1.49
C ILE A 138 7.55 9.52 2.69
N LYS A 139 8.38 8.50 2.96
CA LYS A 139 9.37 8.58 4.04
C LYS A 139 10.41 9.67 3.77
N ASP A 140 10.80 9.88 2.51
CA ASP A 140 11.76 10.91 2.14
C ASP A 140 11.15 12.31 2.38
N ILE A 141 9.92 12.56 1.92
CA ILE A 141 9.20 13.82 2.17
C ILE A 141 9.01 14.06 3.68
N VAL A 142 8.54 13.06 4.42
CA VAL A 142 8.37 13.18 5.88
C VAL A 142 9.69 13.47 6.58
N SER A 143 10.81 12.89 6.09
CA SER A 143 12.13 13.16 6.64
C SER A 143 12.59 14.59 6.34
N TYR A 144 12.29 15.16 5.17
CA TYR A 144 12.52 16.57 4.88
C TYR A 144 11.74 17.47 5.87
N LEU A 145 10.45 17.26 6.03
CA LEU A 145 9.62 18.05 6.95
C LEU A 145 10.12 17.96 8.40
N LYS A 146 10.50 16.77 8.85
CA LYS A 146 11.05 16.58 10.21
C LYS A 146 12.43 17.22 10.37
N PHE A 147 13.26 17.20 9.32
CA PHE A 147 14.57 17.82 9.33
C PHE A 147 14.48 19.37 9.35
N ILE A 148 13.50 19.96 8.67
CA ILE A 148 13.22 21.40 8.75
C ILE A 148 12.83 21.81 10.18
N LEU A 149 12.11 20.95 10.92
CA LEU A 149 11.74 21.21 12.31
C LEU A 149 12.88 20.99 13.30
N ASP A 150 13.83 20.09 12.97
CA ASP A 150 14.99 19.77 13.78
C ASP A 150 16.20 19.48 12.89
N ASN A 151 16.96 20.53 12.58
CA ASN A 151 18.11 20.50 11.66
C ASN A 151 19.32 19.72 12.21
N ASN A 152 19.30 19.33 13.48
CA ASN A 152 20.37 18.53 14.09
C ASN A 152 20.08 17.02 14.07
N ASN A 153 18.93 16.62 13.52
CA ASN A 153 18.56 15.21 13.43
C ASN A 153 19.32 14.46 12.34
N ILE A 154 20.43 13.86 12.70
CA ILE A 154 21.34 13.12 11.81
C ILE A 154 20.62 11.98 11.05
N THR A 155 19.62 11.34 11.67
CA THR A 155 18.88 10.24 11.02
C THR A 155 18.09 10.75 9.81
N HIS A 156 17.40 11.87 9.96
CA HIS A 156 16.66 12.48 8.86
C HIS A 156 17.62 13.10 7.82
N PHE A 157 18.71 13.75 8.26
CA PHE A 157 19.76 14.23 7.37
C PHE A 157 20.31 13.13 6.47
N LYS A 158 20.79 12.02 7.03
CA LYS A 158 21.33 10.88 6.26
C LYS A 158 20.34 10.34 5.23
N ARG A 159 19.06 10.38 5.54
CA ARG A 159 18.04 9.90 4.63
C ARG A 159 17.84 10.78 3.42
N ILE A 160 17.88 12.11 3.61
CA ILE A 160 17.46 13.09 2.58
C ILE A 160 18.62 13.71 1.83
N ILE A 161 19.84 13.68 2.36
CA ILE A 161 20.98 14.39 1.77
C ILE A 161 21.25 14.01 0.31
N ASN A 162 20.97 12.76 -0.08
CA ASN A 162 21.07 12.27 -1.45
C ASN A 162 19.68 11.99 -2.10
N GLN A 163 18.62 12.66 -1.66
CA GLN A 163 17.29 12.58 -2.25
C GLN A 163 16.77 13.99 -2.57
N PRO A 164 16.93 14.51 -3.80
CA PRO A 164 17.58 13.93 -4.98
C PRO A 164 19.09 13.71 -4.82
N SER A 165 19.69 12.97 -5.76
CA SER A 165 21.11 12.64 -5.70
C SER A 165 21.99 13.90 -5.77
N ARG A 166 22.88 14.07 -4.79
CA ARG A 166 23.85 15.18 -4.71
C ARG A 166 25.30 14.72 -4.76
N GLY A 167 25.53 13.41 -4.95
CA GLY A 167 26.88 12.85 -5.05
C GLY A 167 27.68 12.86 -3.73
N ILE A 168 27.00 13.02 -2.59
CA ILE A 168 27.63 13.03 -1.26
C ILE A 168 27.81 11.61 -0.79
N GLY A 169 29.07 11.15 -0.77
CA GLY A 169 29.43 9.79 -0.35
C GLY A 169 29.41 9.62 1.17
N GLU A 170 29.35 8.35 1.60
CA GLU A 170 29.28 7.98 3.02
C GLU A 170 30.48 8.51 3.82
N LYS A 171 31.68 8.48 3.25
CA LYS A 171 32.90 9.06 3.86
C LYS A 171 32.79 10.57 4.16
N THR A 172 32.04 11.32 3.34
CA THR A 172 31.83 12.76 3.58
C THR A 172 30.86 12.95 4.74
N ILE A 173 29.82 12.09 4.82
CA ILE A 173 28.85 12.11 5.92
C ILE A 173 29.52 11.69 7.25
N GLU A 174 30.38 10.70 7.23
CA GLU A 174 31.15 10.25 8.39
C GLU A 174 32.05 11.37 8.92
N LYS A 175 32.82 12.06 8.05
CA LYS A 175 33.64 13.20 8.43
C LYS A 175 32.82 14.32 9.03
N LEU A 176 31.65 14.62 8.46
CA LEU A 176 30.74 15.64 8.99
C LEU A 176 30.29 15.31 10.41
N ILE A 177 29.92 14.03 10.65
CA ILE A 177 29.52 13.57 11.99
C ILE A 177 30.69 13.59 12.97
N GLU A 178 31.88 13.28 12.51
CA GLU A 178 33.10 13.37 13.31
C GLU A 178 33.35 14.81 13.78
N VAL A 179 33.23 15.81 12.90
CA VAL A 179 33.36 17.23 13.25
C VAL A 179 32.29 17.65 14.27
N ILE A 180 31.04 17.26 14.08
CA ILE A 180 29.95 17.53 15.03
C ILE A 180 30.29 16.99 16.43
N ASN A 181 30.78 15.76 16.51
CA ASN A 181 31.08 15.09 17.77
C ASN A 181 32.32 15.68 18.46
N LEU A 182 33.36 16.06 17.70
CA LEU A 182 34.61 16.61 18.23
C LEU A 182 34.46 18.04 18.70
N GLU A 183 33.77 18.88 17.93
CA GLU A 183 33.63 20.29 18.21
C GLU A 183 32.35 20.65 18.98
N HIS A 184 31.44 19.69 19.16
CA HIS A 184 30.13 19.89 19.80
C HIS A 184 29.29 21.01 19.18
N ILE A 185 29.34 21.13 17.85
CA ILE A 185 28.64 22.15 17.06
C ILE A 185 27.40 21.56 16.36
N SER A 186 26.57 22.44 15.83
CA SER A 186 25.40 22.04 15.03
C SER A 186 25.80 21.44 13.69
N LEU A 187 24.87 20.71 13.06
CA LEU A 187 25.08 20.13 11.74
C LEU A 187 25.44 21.22 10.70
N PHE A 188 24.77 22.35 10.72
CA PHE A 188 25.01 23.44 9.76
C PHE A 188 26.36 24.12 9.98
N GLU A 189 26.78 24.32 11.21
CA GLU A 189 28.11 24.82 11.53
C GLU A 189 29.21 23.84 11.09
N ALA A 190 28.96 22.53 11.26
CA ALA A 190 29.88 21.50 10.80
C ALA A 190 30.00 21.45 9.28
N ILE A 191 28.93 21.74 8.55
CA ILE A 191 28.95 21.87 7.07
C ILE A 191 29.89 23.05 6.67
N ASP A 192 29.72 24.20 7.30
CA ASP A 192 30.54 25.36 7.03
C ASP A 192 32.03 25.08 7.33
N ARG A 193 32.33 24.52 8.50
CA ARG A 193 33.67 24.09 8.90
C ARG A 193 34.32 23.13 7.93
N LEU A 194 33.57 22.14 7.49
CA LEU A 194 34.07 21.11 6.57
C LEU A 194 34.36 21.74 5.18
N HIS A 195 33.53 22.68 4.73
CA HIS A 195 33.72 23.39 3.48
C HIS A 195 34.92 24.31 3.54
N GLU A 196 35.07 25.10 4.60
CA GLU A 196 36.23 25.98 4.83
C GLU A 196 37.57 25.22 4.86
N ALA A 197 37.58 24.06 5.57
CA ALA A 197 38.76 23.23 5.70
C ALA A 197 39.17 22.49 4.42
N ASN A 198 38.18 22.12 3.56
CA ASN A 198 38.43 21.38 2.34
C ASN A 198 37.36 21.67 1.27
N PRO A 199 37.47 22.81 0.58
CA PRO A 199 36.57 23.17 -0.52
C PRO A 199 36.58 22.11 -1.62
N SER A 200 35.42 21.57 -1.95
CA SER A 200 35.25 20.56 -2.98
C SER A 200 33.80 20.54 -3.48
N SER A 201 33.55 19.97 -4.64
CA SER A 201 32.18 19.82 -5.16
C SER A 201 31.24 19.10 -4.20
N LYS A 202 31.76 18.22 -3.32
CA LYS A 202 30.97 17.51 -2.31
C LYS A 202 30.61 18.37 -1.11
N THR A 203 31.56 19.21 -0.65
CA THR A 203 31.31 20.14 0.45
C THR A 203 30.47 21.34 -0.03
N GLU A 204 30.61 21.75 -1.28
CA GLU A 204 29.74 22.72 -1.93
C GLU A 204 28.28 22.23 -1.99
N ALA A 205 28.06 20.96 -2.40
CA ALA A 205 26.73 20.36 -2.40
C ALA A 205 26.11 20.25 -0.99
N LEU A 206 26.92 20.18 0.07
CA LEU A 206 26.42 20.27 1.46
C LEU A 206 25.99 21.70 1.79
N VAL A 207 26.71 22.71 1.36
CA VAL A 207 26.34 24.13 1.55
C VAL A 207 25.04 24.43 0.79
N GLU A 208 24.94 24.04 -0.49
CA GLU A 208 23.71 24.19 -1.27
C GLU A 208 22.51 23.50 -0.59
N PHE A 209 22.73 22.29 -0.01
CA PHE A 209 21.69 21.62 0.75
C PHE A 209 21.27 22.41 1.99
N LYS A 210 22.22 22.98 2.73
CA LYS A 210 21.93 23.85 3.89
C LYS A 210 21.08 25.05 3.48
N GLU A 211 21.45 25.74 2.40
CA GLU A 211 20.72 26.89 1.86
C GLU A 211 19.29 26.53 1.41
N LEU A 212 19.10 25.34 0.89
CA LEU A 212 17.78 24.83 0.51
C LEU A 212 16.85 24.63 1.72
N ILE A 213 17.43 24.32 2.88
CA ILE A 213 16.66 24.03 4.09
C ILE A 213 16.31 25.28 4.90
N LEU A 214 17.17 26.30 4.88
CA LEU A 214 16.99 27.59 5.57
C LEU A 214 16.01 28.49 4.84
#